data_53b0ea3eb7597a4e7d980432ebcc376c
#
_entry.id   53b0ea3eb7597a4e7d980432ebcc376c
#
_cell.length_a   1.000
_cell.length_b   1.000
_cell.length_c   1.000
_cell.angle_alpha   90.00
_cell.angle_beta   90.00
_cell.angle_gamma   90.00
#
_symmetry.space_group_name_H-M   'P 1'
#
loop_
_entity.id
_entity.type
_entity.pdbx_description
1 polymer ?
#
loop_
_entity_poly.entity_id
_entity_poly.type
_entity_poly.pdbx_seq_one_letter_code
_entity_poly.pdbx_strand_id
1 'polypeptide(L)'
;RHMKPLLLRTLFLAIGIGSLSFHSTTTSAQAPPKPDKHYDLSDTIALTIFDYAQYRAYYQKEYRDVPSDPKSYRWLQLLQIGSKYQGYVNYGELRADSIWNASVKAGKSDAEFDAEWTTARRESQPDVKLLFDRNKGMLDAHDKVFINKYHYTEPIPQQQWTMAEGDSTILGYTCHKATTHFRGRDYIAWYTEEIPFPYGPFKFGGLPGLITCIYDTQREHIYTLVGFEKAPSEDYIYERARRMWFETTREVVAKLQRNYHEQPDLFTSDIVVRDPKSKAVKHHSKPYNPIELE
;
A
#
# COMPACT_ATOMS: atom_id res chain seq x y z
N ARG A 1 -5.77 0.31 -33.67
CA ARG A 1 -4.36 0.47 -33.19
C ARG A 1 -4.13 -0.64 -32.18
N HIS A 2 -3.29 -1.61 -32.57
CA HIS A 2 -3.10 -2.83 -31.79
C HIS A 2 -2.29 -2.52 -30.53
N MET A 3 -2.88 -2.80 -29.36
CA MET A 3 -2.15 -2.90 -28.10
C MET A 3 -1.19 -4.10 -28.20
N LYS A 4 0.10 -3.85 -28.00
CA LYS A 4 1.10 -4.92 -27.93
C LYS A 4 0.82 -5.79 -26.70
N PRO A 5 0.77 -7.12 -26.83
CA PRO A 5 0.64 -7.98 -25.64
C PRO A 5 1.93 -7.89 -24.84
N LEU A 6 1.82 -7.39 -23.61
CA LEU A 6 2.89 -7.36 -22.65
C LEU A 6 3.06 -8.77 -22.07
N LEU A 7 4.04 -9.50 -22.59
CA LEU A 7 4.49 -10.76 -22.01
C LEU A 7 5.15 -10.45 -20.65
N LEU A 8 4.50 -10.85 -19.59
CA LEU A 8 5.03 -10.84 -18.25
C LEU A 8 6.27 -11.75 -18.19
N ARG A 9 7.47 -11.18 -18.37
CA ARG A 9 8.72 -11.87 -18.07
C ARG A 9 8.92 -11.82 -16.56
N THR A 10 8.60 -12.91 -15.92
CA THR A 10 8.99 -13.17 -14.52
C THR A 10 10.52 -13.22 -14.49
N LEU A 11 11.14 -12.14 -14.02
CA LEU A 11 12.57 -12.09 -13.79
C LEU A 11 12.87 -12.78 -12.46
N PHE A 12 13.10 -14.10 -12.49
CA PHE A 12 13.77 -14.79 -11.40
C PHE A 12 15.25 -14.48 -11.47
N LEU A 13 15.72 -13.61 -10.59
CA LEU A 13 17.15 -13.40 -10.38
C LEU A 13 17.68 -14.57 -9.55
N ALA A 14 18.24 -15.59 -10.21
CA ALA A 14 18.99 -16.64 -9.54
C ALA A 14 20.37 -16.09 -9.19
N ILE A 15 20.57 -15.75 -7.91
CA ILE A 15 21.90 -15.47 -7.36
C ILE A 15 22.56 -16.82 -7.08
N GLY A 16 23.52 -17.19 -7.92
CA GLY A 16 24.38 -18.35 -7.70
C GLY A 16 25.33 -18.08 -6.53
N ILE A 17 25.13 -18.79 -5.43
CA ILE A 17 26.06 -18.81 -4.30
C ILE A 17 26.99 -20.02 -4.49
N GLY A 18 28.26 -19.74 -4.77
CA GLY A 18 29.32 -20.74 -4.80
C GLY A 18 29.53 -21.34 -3.40
N SER A 19 29.47 -22.65 -3.32
CA SER A 19 29.66 -23.43 -2.11
C SER A 19 31.14 -23.48 -1.73
N LEU A 20 31.51 -22.82 -0.61
CA LEU A 20 32.72 -23.10 0.14
C LEU A 20 32.34 -23.93 1.36
N SER A 21 32.68 -25.21 1.31
CA SER A 21 32.42 -26.16 2.40
C SER A 21 33.41 -25.94 3.54
N PHE A 22 32.97 -25.32 4.63
CA PHE A 22 33.67 -25.41 5.93
C PHE A 22 32.89 -26.35 6.83
N HIS A 23 33.44 -27.51 7.10
CA HIS A 23 32.96 -28.43 8.13
C HIS A 23 33.39 -27.92 9.53
N SER A 24 32.50 -27.23 10.21
CA SER A 24 32.57 -27.04 11.63
C SER A 24 31.36 -27.70 12.28
N THR A 25 31.59 -28.77 12.99
CA THR A 25 30.60 -29.43 13.83
C THR A 25 30.34 -28.57 15.07
N THR A 26 29.43 -27.63 14.95
CA THR A 26 28.79 -26.98 16.10
C THR A 26 27.42 -27.63 16.31
N THR A 27 27.28 -28.32 17.42
CA THR A 27 26.01 -28.80 17.94
C THR A 27 25.15 -27.56 18.19
N SER A 28 24.28 -27.21 17.22
CA SER A 28 23.34 -26.13 17.42
C SER A 28 22.26 -26.62 18.38
N ALA A 29 22.20 -26.03 19.57
CA ALA A 29 21.05 -26.17 20.43
C ALA A 29 19.81 -25.75 19.61
N GLN A 30 18.92 -26.69 19.31
CA GLN A 30 17.69 -26.48 18.59
C GLN A 30 16.82 -25.54 19.43
N ALA A 31 16.54 -24.36 18.91
CA ALA A 31 15.63 -23.42 19.58
C ALA A 31 14.31 -24.16 19.87
N PRO A 32 13.68 -23.94 21.04
CA PRO A 32 12.41 -24.58 21.36
C PRO A 32 11.41 -24.30 20.22
N PRO A 33 10.60 -25.29 19.84
CA PRO A 33 9.61 -25.07 18.79
C PRO A 33 8.73 -23.88 19.17
N LYS A 34 8.52 -22.96 18.22
CA LYS A 34 7.57 -21.87 18.42
C LYS A 34 6.20 -22.51 18.67
N PRO A 35 5.41 -22.01 19.64
CA PRO A 35 4.08 -22.51 19.86
C PRO A 35 3.31 -22.46 18.52
N ASP A 36 2.61 -23.55 18.19
CA ASP A 36 1.79 -23.63 16.99
C ASP A 36 0.77 -22.50 17.05
N LYS A 37 0.81 -21.63 16.04
CA LYS A 37 -0.17 -20.57 15.90
C LYS A 37 -1.49 -21.22 15.48
N HIS A 38 -2.53 -20.91 16.21
CA HIS A 38 -3.88 -21.30 15.84
C HIS A 38 -4.59 -20.13 15.17
N TYR A 39 -5.21 -20.39 14.01
CA TYR A 39 -6.00 -19.43 13.24
C TYR A 39 -7.46 -19.87 13.22
N ASP A 40 -8.35 -18.94 13.50
CA ASP A 40 -9.77 -19.21 13.34
C ASP A 40 -10.18 -19.07 11.86
N LEU A 41 -9.98 -20.13 11.09
CA LEU A 41 -10.34 -20.22 9.68
C LEU A 41 -11.79 -20.72 9.48
N SER A 42 -12.70 -20.44 10.42
CA SER A 42 -14.10 -20.88 10.34
C SER A 42 -14.87 -20.12 9.26
N ASP A 43 -14.57 -18.81 9.06
CA ASP A 43 -15.32 -17.94 8.18
C ASP A 43 -14.44 -17.14 7.23
N THR A 44 -14.96 -16.91 6.03
CA THR A 44 -14.36 -15.96 5.07
C THR A 44 -14.50 -14.52 5.56
N ILE A 45 -13.59 -13.65 5.10
CA ILE A 45 -13.71 -12.20 5.35
C ILE A 45 -14.96 -11.70 4.66
N ALA A 46 -15.87 -11.10 5.43
CA ALA A 46 -17.05 -10.45 4.88
C ALA A 46 -16.65 -9.20 4.07
N LEU A 47 -17.05 -9.16 2.81
CA LEU A 47 -16.70 -8.11 1.86
C LEU A 47 -17.96 -7.37 1.39
N THR A 48 -17.84 -6.05 1.24
CA THR A 48 -18.77 -5.23 0.46
C THR A 48 -18.12 -4.95 -0.88
N ILE A 49 -18.63 -5.55 -1.95
CA ILE A 49 -18.10 -5.40 -3.32
C ILE A 49 -18.79 -4.20 -3.97
N PHE A 50 -18.01 -3.27 -4.51
CA PHE A 50 -18.47 -2.06 -5.19
C PHE A 50 -18.41 -2.17 -6.71
N ASP A 51 -17.35 -2.82 -7.23
CA ASP A 51 -17.14 -3.00 -8.68
C ASP A 51 -16.18 -4.17 -8.91
N TYR A 52 -15.94 -4.45 -10.20
CA TYR A 52 -14.93 -5.40 -10.66
C TYR A 52 -13.84 -4.64 -11.39
N ALA A 53 -12.58 -4.89 -11.04
CA ALA A 53 -11.47 -4.29 -11.75
C ALA A 53 -11.39 -4.82 -13.19
N GLN A 54 -11.20 -3.91 -14.13
CA GLN A 54 -10.92 -4.22 -15.52
C GLN A 54 -9.41 -4.22 -15.80
N TYR A 55 -8.68 -3.36 -15.10
CA TYR A 55 -7.23 -3.22 -15.19
C TYR A 55 -6.60 -3.06 -13.81
N ARG A 56 -5.32 -3.43 -13.74
CA ARG A 56 -4.45 -3.27 -12.58
C ARG A 56 -3.22 -2.47 -12.97
N ALA A 57 -2.91 -1.45 -12.19
CA ALA A 57 -1.64 -0.73 -12.26
C ALA A 57 -0.88 -0.90 -10.94
N TYR A 58 0.31 -1.48 -11.03
CA TYR A 58 1.16 -1.76 -9.87
C TYR A 58 2.20 -0.67 -9.73
N TYR A 59 2.26 -0.06 -8.55
CA TYR A 59 3.22 1.00 -8.25
C TYR A 59 4.18 0.57 -7.15
N GLN A 60 5.47 0.64 -7.43
CA GLN A 60 6.47 0.64 -6.37
C GLN A 60 6.41 1.99 -5.66
N LYS A 61 5.89 2.00 -4.42
CA LYS A 61 5.99 3.15 -3.52
C LYS A 61 7.32 3.10 -2.79
N GLU A 62 8.06 4.19 -2.84
CA GLU A 62 9.25 4.42 -2.02
C GLU A 62 9.03 5.68 -1.20
N TYR A 63 9.37 5.64 0.09
CA TYR A 63 9.29 6.82 0.94
C TYR A 63 10.36 6.84 2.02
N ARG A 64 10.62 8.03 2.56
CA ARG A 64 11.56 8.26 3.65
C ARG A 64 10.82 8.78 4.88
N ASP A 65 11.00 8.14 6.02
CA ASP A 65 10.45 8.63 7.30
C ASP A 65 11.15 9.91 7.76
N VAL A 66 12.46 9.99 7.50
CA VAL A 66 13.30 11.14 7.82
C VAL A 66 13.85 11.71 6.52
N PRO A 67 13.55 12.97 6.18
CA PRO A 67 13.98 13.60 4.93
C PRO A 67 15.49 13.50 4.67
N SER A 68 16.30 13.66 5.70
CA SER A 68 17.78 13.64 5.62
C SER A 68 18.40 12.25 5.64
N ASP A 69 17.62 11.20 5.93
CA ASP A 69 18.13 9.83 6.02
C ASP A 69 18.18 9.20 4.62
N PRO A 70 19.30 8.58 4.20
CA PRO A 70 19.36 7.81 2.97
C PRO A 70 18.45 6.55 2.99
N LYS A 71 18.02 6.10 4.16
CA LYS A 71 17.16 4.94 4.31
C LYS A 71 15.78 5.23 3.74
N SER A 72 15.34 4.40 2.81
CA SER A 72 13.98 4.41 2.26
C SER A 72 13.27 3.09 2.53
N TYR A 73 11.95 3.15 2.50
CA TYR A 73 11.08 1.99 2.62
C TYR A 73 10.35 1.79 1.30
N ARG A 74 10.15 0.54 0.89
CA ARG A 74 9.53 0.19 -0.38
C ARG A 74 8.47 -0.86 -0.20
N TRP A 75 7.32 -0.66 -0.85
CA TRP A 75 6.26 -1.65 -0.97
C TRP A 75 5.45 -1.46 -2.23
N LEU A 76 4.71 -2.51 -2.56
CA LEU A 76 3.91 -2.55 -3.76
C LEU A 76 2.50 -2.07 -3.46
N GLN A 77 2.05 -1.08 -4.21
CA GLN A 77 0.69 -0.56 -4.19
C GLN A 77 -0.03 -0.99 -5.47
N LEU A 78 -1.31 -1.23 -5.36
CA LEU A 78 -2.17 -1.58 -6.47
C LEU A 78 -3.25 -0.52 -6.66
N LEU A 79 -3.36 -0.02 -7.90
CA LEU A 79 -4.52 0.72 -8.38
C LEU A 79 -5.37 -0.25 -9.21
N GLN A 80 -6.56 -0.56 -8.73
CA GLN A 80 -7.59 -1.31 -9.43
C GLN A 80 -8.49 -0.33 -10.17
N ILE A 81 -8.67 -0.52 -11.47
CA ILE A 81 -9.47 0.36 -12.34
C ILE A 81 -10.71 -0.42 -12.77
N GLY A 82 -11.85 -0.08 -12.20
CA GLY A 82 -13.16 -0.61 -12.56
C GLY A 82 -13.95 0.35 -13.46
N SER A 83 -15.21 0.01 -13.73
CA SER A 83 -16.09 0.80 -14.58
C SER A 83 -16.66 2.04 -13.90
N LYS A 84 -16.92 1.95 -12.59
CA LYS A 84 -17.54 3.01 -11.76
C LYS A 84 -16.66 3.40 -10.60
N TYR A 85 -15.92 2.43 -10.06
CA TYR A 85 -15.07 2.59 -8.90
C TYR A 85 -13.60 2.33 -9.23
N GLN A 86 -12.73 2.93 -8.45
CA GLN A 86 -11.31 2.59 -8.43
C GLN A 86 -10.91 2.28 -6.99
N GLY A 87 -10.05 1.29 -6.83
CA GLY A 87 -9.46 0.94 -5.55
C GLY A 87 -7.96 1.23 -5.55
N TYR A 88 -7.45 1.84 -4.49
CA TYR A 88 -6.01 1.94 -4.25
C TYR A 88 -5.70 1.27 -2.91
N VAL A 89 -4.82 0.26 -2.94
CA VAL A 89 -4.57 -0.60 -1.78
C VAL A 89 -3.13 -1.10 -1.76
N ASN A 90 -2.60 -1.37 -0.58
CA ASN A 90 -1.35 -2.13 -0.47
C ASN A 90 -1.55 -3.55 -1.01
N TYR A 91 -0.70 -3.96 -1.96
CA TYR A 91 -0.85 -5.26 -2.65
C TYR A 91 -0.69 -6.46 -1.70
N GLY A 92 0.17 -6.35 -0.69
CA GLY A 92 0.32 -7.39 0.33
C GLY A 92 -0.95 -7.59 1.16
N GLU A 93 -1.70 -6.53 1.46
CA GLU A 93 -3.00 -6.63 2.15
C GLU A 93 -4.04 -7.35 1.28
N LEU A 94 -4.14 -6.97 0.00
CA LEU A 94 -5.05 -7.64 -0.94
C LEU A 94 -4.74 -9.14 -1.06
N ARG A 95 -3.45 -9.49 -1.18
CA ARG A 95 -3.01 -10.89 -1.19
C ARG A 95 -3.35 -11.63 0.09
N ALA A 96 -3.13 -11.00 1.25
CA ALA A 96 -3.45 -11.62 2.54
C ALA A 96 -4.94 -11.94 2.67
N ASP A 97 -5.84 -11.05 2.20
CA ASP A 97 -7.28 -11.29 2.17
C ASP A 97 -7.66 -12.45 1.24
N SER A 98 -7.05 -12.47 0.05
CA SER A 98 -7.28 -13.53 -0.94
C SER A 98 -6.83 -14.90 -0.41
N ILE A 99 -5.65 -14.96 0.23
CA ILE A 99 -5.13 -16.20 0.84
C ILE A 99 -6.05 -16.66 1.97
N TRP A 100 -6.51 -15.75 2.82
CA TRP A 100 -7.46 -16.08 3.89
C TRP A 100 -8.71 -16.74 3.32
N ASN A 101 -9.40 -16.07 2.41
CA ASN A 101 -10.65 -16.57 1.84
C ASN A 101 -10.48 -17.88 1.06
N ALA A 102 -9.38 -18.03 0.32
CA ALA A 102 -9.05 -19.26 -0.38
C ALA A 102 -8.77 -20.43 0.59
N SER A 103 -8.07 -20.15 1.69
CA SER A 103 -7.73 -21.15 2.70
C SER A 103 -8.95 -21.65 3.45
N VAL A 104 -9.86 -20.74 3.83
CA VAL A 104 -11.14 -21.12 4.44
C VAL A 104 -11.95 -22.02 3.49
N LYS A 105 -12.10 -21.61 2.22
CA LYS A 105 -12.84 -22.38 1.21
C LYS A 105 -12.22 -23.76 0.95
N ALA A 106 -10.90 -23.88 1.02
CA ALA A 106 -10.16 -25.11 0.79
C ALA A 106 -10.02 -25.99 2.04
N GLY A 107 -10.42 -25.51 3.22
CA GLY A 107 -10.25 -26.22 4.50
C GLY A 107 -8.78 -26.46 4.85
N LYS A 108 -7.88 -25.51 4.54
CA LYS A 108 -6.44 -25.64 4.83
C LYS A 108 -6.17 -25.77 6.33
N SER A 109 -5.11 -26.50 6.66
CA SER A 109 -4.57 -26.54 8.02
C SER A 109 -3.89 -25.23 8.39
N ASP A 110 -3.74 -24.96 9.69
CA ASP A 110 -3.03 -23.78 10.21
C ASP A 110 -1.61 -23.65 9.65
N ALA A 111 -0.90 -24.76 9.49
CA ALA A 111 0.47 -24.77 8.98
C ALA A 111 0.55 -24.36 7.50
N GLU A 112 -0.34 -24.86 6.65
CA GLU A 112 -0.43 -24.51 5.23
C GLU A 112 -0.80 -23.04 5.05
N PHE A 113 -1.74 -22.57 5.86
CA PHE A 113 -2.17 -21.19 5.87
C PHE A 113 -1.04 -20.24 6.33
N ASP A 114 -0.39 -20.54 7.47
CA ASP A 114 0.64 -19.64 8.06
C ASP A 114 1.79 -19.37 7.09
N ALA A 115 2.22 -20.34 6.32
CA ALA A 115 3.32 -20.20 5.37
C ALA A 115 3.01 -19.15 4.27
N GLU A 116 1.84 -19.24 3.65
CA GLU A 116 1.43 -18.34 2.58
C GLU A 116 1.05 -16.95 3.13
N TRP A 117 0.23 -16.93 4.18
CA TRP A 117 -0.29 -15.70 4.77
C TRP A 117 0.78 -14.85 5.42
N THR A 118 1.73 -15.46 6.14
CA THR A 118 2.84 -14.74 6.76
C THR A 118 3.71 -14.05 5.72
N THR A 119 3.92 -14.69 4.54
CA THR A 119 4.65 -14.05 3.44
C THR A 119 3.91 -12.82 2.92
N ALA A 120 2.63 -12.93 2.62
CA ALA A 120 1.82 -11.79 2.17
C ALA A 120 1.77 -10.67 3.23
N ARG A 121 1.67 -11.03 4.51
CA ARG A 121 1.67 -10.06 5.62
C ARG A 121 2.99 -9.33 5.82
N ARG A 122 4.13 -9.95 5.51
CA ARG A 122 5.44 -9.27 5.52
C ARG A 122 5.57 -8.22 4.42
N GLU A 123 4.94 -8.47 3.28
CA GLU A 123 4.87 -7.53 2.15
C GLU A 123 3.80 -6.46 2.37
N SER A 124 2.91 -6.66 3.35
CA SER A 124 1.86 -5.73 3.71
C SER A 124 2.39 -4.68 4.68
N GLN A 125 2.15 -3.42 4.35
CA GLN A 125 2.43 -2.32 5.25
C GLN A 125 1.16 -1.51 5.48
N PRO A 126 0.97 -1.00 6.70
CA PRO A 126 -0.12 -0.08 6.95
C PRO A 126 -0.01 1.11 6.01
N ASP A 127 -0.99 1.27 5.14
CA ASP A 127 -1.12 2.42 4.26
C ASP A 127 -2.61 2.73 4.13
N VAL A 128 -2.92 3.95 3.71
CA VAL A 128 -4.29 4.34 3.44
C VAL A 128 -4.86 3.50 2.30
N LYS A 129 -6.05 2.96 2.50
CA LYS A 129 -6.85 2.35 1.44
C LYS A 129 -7.82 3.39 0.92
N LEU A 130 -7.89 3.57 -0.39
CA LEU A 130 -8.75 4.55 -1.04
C LEU A 130 -9.75 3.85 -1.96
N LEU A 131 -11.00 4.29 -1.88
CA LEU A 131 -12.07 3.88 -2.79
C LEU A 131 -12.63 5.14 -3.45
N PHE A 132 -12.53 5.23 -4.78
CA PHE A 132 -13.02 6.37 -5.55
C PHE A 132 -14.36 6.02 -6.21
N ASP A 133 -15.43 6.72 -5.83
CA ASP A 133 -16.71 6.73 -6.53
C ASP A 133 -16.67 7.82 -7.61
N ARG A 134 -16.39 7.42 -8.85
CA ARG A 134 -16.26 8.36 -9.98
C ARG A 134 -17.58 9.02 -10.37
N ASN A 135 -18.69 8.35 -10.14
CA ASN A 135 -20.01 8.90 -10.47
C ASN A 135 -20.39 10.03 -9.51
N LYS A 136 -20.01 9.90 -8.25
CA LYS A 136 -20.24 10.93 -7.23
C LYS A 136 -19.15 11.96 -7.13
N GLY A 137 -17.96 11.70 -7.71
CA GLY A 137 -16.78 12.54 -7.52
C GLY A 137 -16.24 12.51 -6.10
N MET A 138 -16.47 11.40 -5.38
CA MET A 138 -16.13 11.26 -3.97
C MET A 138 -15.08 10.17 -3.76
N LEU A 139 -14.27 10.37 -2.75
CA LEU A 139 -13.22 9.47 -2.28
C LEU A 139 -13.52 9.06 -0.85
N ASP A 140 -13.59 7.75 -0.61
CA ASP A 140 -13.58 7.15 0.72
C ASP A 140 -12.16 6.73 1.09
N ALA A 141 -11.66 7.19 2.22
CA ALA A 141 -10.34 6.88 2.74
C ALA A 141 -10.44 6.09 4.05
N HIS A 142 -9.72 4.98 4.08
CA HIS A 142 -9.60 4.10 5.24
C HIS A 142 -8.17 4.11 5.73
N ASP A 143 -7.96 4.62 6.93
CA ASP A 143 -6.64 4.81 7.51
C ASP A 143 -6.57 4.22 8.92
N LYS A 144 -5.36 4.02 9.40
CA LYS A 144 -5.11 3.46 10.71
C LYS A 144 -4.10 4.30 11.47
N VAL A 145 -4.49 4.72 12.68
CA VAL A 145 -3.57 5.37 13.63
C VAL A 145 -3.43 4.48 14.84
N PHE A 146 -2.24 3.94 15.05
CA PHE A 146 -1.94 2.92 16.05
C PHE A 146 -2.83 1.68 15.86
N ILE A 147 -3.78 1.41 16.79
CA ILE A 147 -4.73 0.28 16.70
C ILE A 147 -6.09 0.70 16.17
N ASN A 148 -6.41 1.99 16.20
CA ASN A 148 -7.70 2.52 15.80
C ASN A 148 -7.79 2.69 14.29
N LYS A 149 -8.95 2.41 13.74
CA LYS A 149 -9.27 2.52 12.33
C LYS A 149 -10.20 3.70 12.11
N TYR A 150 -9.86 4.53 11.14
CA TYR A 150 -10.57 5.76 10.80
C TYR A 150 -11.05 5.73 9.37
N HIS A 151 -12.23 6.26 9.15
CA HIS A 151 -12.84 6.44 7.85
C HIS A 151 -13.21 7.91 7.66
N TYR A 152 -12.90 8.45 6.50
CA TYR A 152 -13.37 9.77 6.09
C TYR A 152 -13.66 9.80 4.60
N THR A 153 -14.55 10.71 4.22
CA THR A 153 -14.95 10.95 2.85
C THR A 153 -14.57 12.38 2.45
N GLU A 154 -13.99 12.54 1.28
CA GLU A 154 -13.70 13.86 0.70
C GLU A 154 -14.02 13.89 -0.80
N PRO A 155 -14.24 15.06 -1.42
CA PRO A 155 -14.26 15.17 -2.88
C PRO A 155 -12.94 14.65 -3.46
N ILE A 156 -13.00 13.96 -4.61
CA ILE A 156 -11.77 13.50 -5.30
C ILE A 156 -10.91 14.73 -5.59
N PRO A 157 -9.69 14.79 -5.05
CA PRO A 157 -8.82 15.95 -5.24
C PRO A 157 -8.49 16.18 -6.71
N GLN A 158 -8.54 17.44 -7.13
CA GLN A 158 -8.18 17.86 -8.48
C GLN A 158 -6.85 18.60 -8.41
N GLN A 159 -5.81 18.06 -9.05
CA GLN A 159 -4.51 18.73 -9.16
C GLN A 159 -4.53 19.73 -10.30
N GLN A 160 -3.90 20.90 -10.09
CA GLN A 160 -3.63 21.87 -11.15
C GLN A 160 -2.29 21.53 -11.78
N TRP A 161 -2.35 20.90 -12.96
CA TRP A 161 -1.15 20.47 -13.68
C TRP A 161 -0.60 21.54 -14.59
N THR A 162 0.72 21.73 -14.57
CA THR A 162 1.47 22.50 -15.55
C THR A 162 2.30 21.52 -16.38
N MET A 163 2.06 21.49 -17.70
CA MET A 163 2.85 20.69 -18.62
C MET A 163 4.28 21.23 -18.68
N ALA A 164 5.26 20.35 -18.67
CA ALA A 164 6.66 20.69 -18.67
C ALA A 164 7.39 19.99 -19.82
N GLU A 165 8.47 20.59 -20.29
CA GLU A 165 9.33 19.96 -21.30
C GLU A 165 10.05 18.73 -20.74
N GLY A 166 10.22 17.74 -21.58
CA GLY A 166 10.94 16.51 -21.33
C GLY A 166 10.10 15.26 -21.60
N ASP A 167 10.75 14.29 -22.21
CA ASP A 167 10.21 12.96 -22.48
C ASP A 167 11.02 11.91 -21.72
N SER A 168 10.38 10.81 -21.39
CA SER A 168 11.00 9.66 -20.72
C SER A 168 10.36 8.38 -21.20
N THR A 169 11.03 7.26 -20.96
CA THR A 169 10.44 5.94 -21.20
C THR A 169 10.35 5.19 -19.87
N ILE A 170 9.14 4.86 -19.45
CA ILE A 170 8.88 4.14 -18.20
C ILE A 170 8.04 2.91 -18.53
N LEU A 171 8.53 1.73 -18.13
CA LEU A 171 7.91 0.43 -18.44
C LEU A 171 7.63 0.22 -19.96
N GLY A 172 8.44 0.85 -20.83
CA GLY A 172 8.29 0.78 -22.28
C GLY A 172 7.29 1.76 -22.89
N TYR A 173 6.63 2.59 -22.10
CA TYR A 173 5.71 3.64 -22.53
C TYR A 173 6.44 4.96 -22.71
N THR A 174 6.09 5.70 -23.76
CA THR A 174 6.53 7.10 -23.91
C THR A 174 5.77 7.97 -22.91
N CYS A 175 6.50 8.73 -22.13
CA CYS A 175 5.94 9.52 -21.05
C CYS A 175 6.29 11.00 -21.18
N HIS A 176 5.32 11.86 -20.93
CA HIS A 176 5.42 13.31 -20.89
C HIS A 176 5.46 13.81 -19.46
N LYS A 177 6.07 14.95 -19.25
CA LYS A 177 6.31 15.55 -17.93
C LYS A 177 5.25 16.59 -17.58
N ALA A 178 4.79 16.56 -16.33
CA ALA A 178 3.94 17.59 -15.76
C ALA A 178 4.36 17.87 -14.31
N THR A 179 4.01 19.05 -13.80
CA THR A 179 4.27 19.48 -12.43
C THR A 179 3.01 19.98 -11.76
N THR A 180 2.94 19.86 -10.44
CA THR A 180 1.84 20.40 -9.65
C THR A 180 2.28 20.70 -8.23
N HIS A 181 1.59 21.62 -7.58
CA HIS A 181 1.61 21.78 -6.12
C HIS A 181 0.39 21.06 -5.54
N PHE A 182 0.59 20.18 -4.58
CA PHE A 182 -0.52 19.46 -3.95
C PHE A 182 -0.23 19.16 -2.49
N ARG A 183 -1.14 19.60 -1.61
CA ARG A 183 -1.08 19.32 -0.17
C ARG A 183 0.27 19.63 0.48
N GLY A 184 0.79 20.82 0.18
CA GLY A 184 2.04 21.36 0.76
C GLY A 184 3.32 20.81 0.16
N ARG A 185 3.25 20.06 -0.95
CA ARG A 185 4.43 19.54 -1.67
C ARG A 185 4.38 19.88 -3.15
N ASP A 186 5.54 20.10 -3.76
CA ASP A 186 5.69 20.22 -5.20
C ASP A 186 6.05 18.87 -5.80
N TYR A 187 5.32 18.47 -6.84
CA TYR A 187 5.45 17.17 -7.49
C TYR A 187 5.87 17.30 -8.95
N ILE A 188 6.65 16.32 -9.39
CA ILE A 188 6.95 16.04 -10.79
C ILE A 188 6.31 14.72 -11.15
N ALA A 189 5.48 14.71 -12.19
CA ALA A 189 4.82 13.52 -12.71
C ALA A 189 5.26 13.24 -14.15
N TRP A 190 5.34 11.96 -14.47
CA TRP A 190 5.47 11.41 -15.81
C TRP A 190 4.22 10.61 -16.11
N TYR A 191 3.57 10.85 -17.23
CA TYR A 191 2.34 10.19 -17.62
C TYR A 191 2.39 9.76 -19.09
N THR A 192 1.59 8.75 -19.45
CA THR A 192 1.52 8.24 -20.81
C THR A 192 0.09 8.27 -21.34
N GLU A 193 -0.10 8.76 -22.56
CA GLU A 193 -1.37 8.73 -23.27
C GLU A 193 -1.64 7.36 -23.93
N GLU A 194 -0.62 6.47 -23.99
CA GLU A 194 -0.79 5.10 -24.49
C GLU A 194 -1.71 4.28 -23.60
N ILE A 195 -1.86 4.66 -22.33
CA ILE A 195 -2.84 4.11 -21.38
C ILE A 195 -3.85 5.22 -21.07
N PRO A 196 -5.02 5.25 -21.73
CA PRO A 196 -5.93 6.39 -21.71
C PRO A 196 -6.80 6.41 -20.44
N PHE A 197 -6.20 6.28 -19.29
CA PHE A 197 -6.84 6.43 -17.99
C PHE A 197 -6.24 7.63 -17.26
N PRO A 198 -7.03 8.68 -16.97
CA PRO A 198 -6.54 9.88 -16.30
C PRO A 198 -6.34 9.64 -14.79
N TYR A 199 -5.64 8.57 -14.43
CA TYR A 199 -5.49 8.10 -13.08
C TYR A 199 -4.02 7.94 -12.69
N GLY A 200 -3.77 7.83 -11.39
CA GLY A 200 -2.44 7.62 -10.85
C GLY A 200 -2.47 6.96 -9.47
N PRO A 201 -1.31 6.80 -8.84
CA PRO A 201 -1.21 6.24 -7.49
C PRO A 201 -1.75 7.23 -6.46
N PHE A 202 -2.13 6.73 -5.29
CA PHE A 202 -2.66 7.51 -4.19
C PHE A 202 -3.84 8.40 -4.64
N LYS A 203 -3.79 9.71 -4.39
CA LYS A 203 -4.83 10.67 -4.76
C LYS A 203 -4.51 11.47 -6.04
N PHE A 204 -3.49 11.05 -6.79
CA PHE A 204 -3.07 11.75 -8.00
C PHE A 204 -3.85 11.29 -9.23
N GLY A 205 -4.16 12.23 -10.11
CA GLY A 205 -4.84 11.97 -11.38
C GLY A 205 -5.12 13.25 -12.16
N GLY A 206 -5.92 13.14 -13.23
CA GLY A 206 -6.34 14.30 -14.03
C GLY A 206 -5.40 14.69 -15.17
N LEU A 207 -4.30 13.95 -15.41
CA LEU A 207 -3.49 14.07 -16.62
C LEU A 207 -4.14 13.31 -17.80
N PRO A 208 -3.78 13.60 -19.07
CA PRO A 208 -4.40 12.97 -20.25
C PRO A 208 -4.02 11.49 -20.44
N GLY A 209 -3.73 10.77 -19.36
CA GLY A 209 -3.36 9.37 -19.36
C GLY A 209 -2.85 8.91 -18.00
N LEU A 210 -2.36 7.67 -17.93
CA LEU A 210 -1.92 7.08 -16.68
C LEU A 210 -0.60 7.71 -16.20
N ILE A 211 -0.58 8.12 -14.94
CA ILE A 211 0.66 8.55 -14.28
C ILE A 211 1.56 7.33 -14.10
N THR A 212 2.71 7.31 -14.76
CA THR A 212 3.67 6.21 -14.71
C THR A 212 4.74 6.39 -13.64
N CYS A 213 5.05 7.65 -13.30
CA CYS A 213 5.92 7.96 -12.18
C CYS A 213 5.51 9.33 -11.60
N ILE A 214 5.51 9.43 -10.29
CA ILE A 214 5.33 10.73 -9.62
C ILE A 214 6.17 10.75 -8.35
N TYR A 215 6.80 11.89 -8.09
CA TYR A 215 7.60 12.11 -6.90
C TYR A 215 7.57 13.58 -6.49
N ASP A 216 7.67 13.82 -5.18
CA ASP A 216 7.89 15.17 -4.69
C ASP A 216 9.31 15.64 -5.01
N THR A 217 9.52 16.96 -5.12
CA THR A 217 10.81 17.54 -5.53
C THR A 217 11.97 17.20 -4.60
N GLN A 218 11.67 16.81 -3.36
CA GLN A 218 12.66 16.34 -2.39
C GLN A 218 12.94 14.83 -2.52
N ARG A 219 12.19 14.12 -3.36
CA ARG A 219 12.26 12.64 -3.55
C ARG A 219 12.08 11.87 -2.25
N GLU A 220 11.20 12.35 -1.40
CA GLU A 220 10.82 11.69 -0.14
C GLU A 220 9.67 10.71 -0.32
N HIS A 221 8.80 10.97 -1.28
CA HIS A 221 7.71 10.10 -1.72
C HIS A 221 7.80 9.88 -3.22
N ILE A 222 8.00 8.65 -3.64
CA ILE A 222 8.15 8.28 -5.05
C ILE A 222 7.21 7.12 -5.35
N TYR A 223 6.48 7.23 -6.43
CA TYR A 223 5.67 6.15 -6.99
C TYR A 223 6.11 5.88 -8.42
N THR A 224 6.46 4.65 -8.72
CA THR A 224 6.87 4.24 -10.07
C THR A 224 6.03 3.07 -10.52
N LEU A 225 5.41 3.16 -11.69
CA LEU A 225 4.68 2.07 -12.32
C LEU A 225 5.65 0.94 -12.65
N VAL A 226 5.38 -0.25 -12.14
CA VAL A 226 6.18 -1.45 -12.35
C VAL A 226 5.41 -2.56 -13.07
N GLY A 227 4.11 -2.39 -13.28
CA GLY A 227 3.26 -3.30 -14.04
C GLY A 227 1.93 -2.67 -14.38
N PHE A 228 1.41 -3.02 -15.56
CA PHE A 228 0.05 -2.69 -15.99
C PHE A 228 -0.52 -3.87 -16.76
N GLU A 229 -1.67 -4.35 -16.37
CA GLU A 229 -2.29 -5.52 -16.97
C GLU A 229 -3.82 -5.45 -16.95
N LYS A 230 -4.46 -6.27 -17.76
CA LYS A 230 -5.89 -6.55 -17.63
C LYS A 230 -6.12 -7.33 -16.35
N ALA A 231 -7.10 -6.92 -15.56
CA ALA A 231 -7.42 -7.61 -14.31
C ALA A 231 -7.92 -9.05 -14.60
N PRO A 232 -7.62 -10.02 -13.70
CA PRO A 232 -8.23 -11.33 -13.75
C PRO A 232 -9.75 -11.23 -13.54
N SER A 233 -10.48 -12.26 -13.97
CA SER A 233 -11.89 -12.40 -13.61
C SER A 233 -12.03 -12.48 -12.07
N GLU A 234 -13.07 -11.89 -11.53
CA GLU A 234 -13.32 -11.86 -10.07
C GLU A 234 -12.30 -11.02 -9.27
N ASP A 235 -11.67 -10.03 -9.90
CA ASP A 235 -10.89 -9.04 -9.18
C ASP A 235 -11.80 -7.97 -8.60
N TYR A 236 -12.16 -8.12 -7.34
CA TYR A 236 -13.13 -7.25 -6.67
C TYR A 236 -12.49 -5.95 -6.20
N ILE A 237 -13.19 -4.84 -6.45
CA ILE A 237 -12.96 -3.58 -5.74
C ILE A 237 -13.93 -3.59 -4.56
N TYR A 238 -13.39 -3.72 -3.34
CA TYR A 238 -14.18 -4.01 -2.17
C TYR A 238 -13.68 -3.33 -0.91
N GLU A 239 -14.53 -3.31 0.10
CA GLU A 239 -14.17 -3.05 1.49
C GLU A 239 -14.48 -4.27 2.35
N ARG A 240 -13.68 -4.50 3.39
CA ARG A 240 -14.05 -5.45 4.45
C ARG A 240 -15.25 -4.88 5.21
N ALA A 241 -16.19 -5.75 5.63
CA ALA A 241 -17.31 -5.31 6.43
C ALA A 241 -16.83 -4.48 7.62
N ARG A 242 -17.42 -3.30 7.75
CA ARG A 242 -17.02 -2.29 8.73
C ARG A 242 -17.41 -2.74 10.14
N ARG A 243 -16.41 -3.12 10.94
CA ARG A 243 -16.58 -3.28 12.37
C ARG A 243 -15.65 -2.27 13.06
N MET A 244 -16.21 -1.38 13.87
CA MET A 244 -15.45 -0.43 14.71
C MET A 244 -14.51 0.50 13.91
N TRP A 245 -15.05 1.17 12.91
CA TRP A 245 -14.40 2.29 12.26
C TRP A 245 -14.92 3.60 12.88
N PHE A 246 -14.02 4.54 13.16
CA PHE A 246 -14.39 5.88 13.60
C PHE A 246 -14.56 6.75 12.37
N GLU A 247 -15.79 7.24 12.15
CA GLU A 247 -16.04 8.24 11.12
C GLU A 247 -15.52 9.60 11.58
N THR A 248 -14.78 10.27 10.69
CA THR A 248 -14.12 11.54 11.02
C THR A 248 -13.80 12.32 9.76
N THR A 249 -12.87 13.28 9.82
CA THR A 249 -12.37 14.05 8.69
C THR A 249 -10.88 13.78 8.46
N ARG A 250 -10.40 14.10 7.24
CA ARG A 250 -8.99 13.99 6.88
C ARG A 250 -8.09 14.74 7.86
N GLU A 251 -8.47 15.97 8.23
CA GLU A 251 -7.72 16.83 9.14
C GLU A 251 -7.55 16.22 10.52
N VAL A 252 -8.60 15.57 11.03
CA VAL A 252 -8.56 14.84 12.31
C VAL A 252 -7.61 13.66 12.23
N VAL A 253 -7.67 12.87 11.14
CA VAL A 253 -6.75 11.73 10.96
C VAL A 253 -5.31 12.21 10.86
N ALA A 254 -5.02 13.26 10.08
CA ALA A 254 -3.68 13.85 9.95
C ALA A 254 -3.15 14.34 11.31
N LYS A 255 -4.01 15.00 12.12
CA LYS A 255 -3.66 15.42 13.48
C LYS A 255 -3.36 14.23 14.39
N LEU A 256 -4.17 13.18 14.34
CA LEU A 256 -3.97 11.98 15.15
C LEU A 256 -2.69 11.25 14.76
N GLN A 257 -2.37 11.14 13.47
CA GLN A 257 -1.10 10.58 12.99
C GLN A 257 0.09 11.39 13.50
N ARG A 258 0.05 12.72 13.39
CA ARG A 258 1.10 13.59 13.91
C ARG A 258 1.28 13.39 15.42
N ASN A 259 0.20 13.43 16.19
CA ASN A 259 0.24 13.23 17.65
C ASN A 259 0.82 11.85 18.01
N TYR A 260 0.47 10.79 17.26
CA TYR A 260 1.00 9.45 17.51
C TYR A 260 2.52 9.37 17.28
N HIS A 261 3.03 10.10 16.31
CA HIS A 261 4.47 10.16 16.04
C HIS A 261 5.22 11.04 17.04
N GLU A 262 4.66 12.18 17.43
CA GLU A 262 5.26 13.10 18.39
C GLU A 262 5.19 12.60 19.83
N GLN A 263 4.04 12.02 20.21
CA GLN A 263 3.72 11.62 21.60
C GLN A 263 3.08 10.22 21.65
N PRO A 264 3.81 9.15 21.27
CA PRO A 264 3.24 7.81 21.19
C PRO A 264 2.70 7.27 22.53
N ASP A 265 3.21 7.76 23.66
CA ASP A 265 2.75 7.37 24.99
C ASP A 265 1.26 7.70 25.24
N LEU A 266 0.71 8.74 24.59
CA LEU A 266 -0.71 9.09 24.68
C LEU A 266 -1.62 7.98 24.12
N PHE A 267 -1.10 7.16 23.20
CA PHE A 267 -1.86 6.09 22.54
C PHE A 267 -1.64 4.72 23.18
N THR A 268 -0.62 4.57 24.01
CA THR A 268 -0.23 3.28 24.59
C THR A 268 -0.62 3.16 26.07
N SER A 269 -1.00 4.24 26.73
CA SER A 269 -1.29 4.29 28.18
C SER A 269 -2.40 3.32 28.61
N ASP A 270 -3.39 3.06 27.76
CA ASP A 270 -4.56 2.25 28.10
C ASP A 270 -4.40 0.75 27.76
N ILE A 271 -3.33 0.38 27.04
CA ILE A 271 -3.12 -1.00 26.52
C ILE A 271 -2.14 -1.78 27.39
N VAL A 272 -1.30 -1.10 28.15
CA VAL A 272 -0.33 -1.76 29.03
C VAL A 272 -1.06 -2.27 30.26
N VAL A 273 -1.43 -3.55 30.28
CA VAL A 273 -1.66 -4.27 31.53
C VAL A 273 -0.35 -4.18 32.30
N ARG A 274 -0.27 -3.21 33.19
CA ARG A 274 0.94 -2.97 33.98
C ARG A 274 1.13 -4.17 34.89
N ASP A 275 2.09 -5.01 34.58
CA ASP A 275 2.74 -5.76 35.63
C ASP A 275 3.26 -4.73 36.65
N PRO A 276 2.82 -4.73 37.91
CA PRO A 276 3.26 -3.75 38.92
C PRO A 276 4.78 -3.69 39.11
N LYS A 277 5.51 -4.69 38.61
CA LYS A 277 6.98 -4.79 38.65
C LYS A 277 7.67 -4.33 37.38
N SER A 278 6.93 -4.03 36.30
CA SER A 278 7.53 -3.54 35.05
C SER A 278 7.75 -2.03 35.12
N LYS A 279 8.97 -1.58 34.78
CA LYS A 279 9.23 -0.16 34.56
C LYS A 279 8.41 0.30 33.36
N ALA A 280 7.72 1.46 33.50
CA ALA A 280 7.01 2.07 32.38
C ALA A 280 7.97 2.25 31.19
N VAL A 281 7.67 1.61 30.07
CA VAL A 281 8.44 1.80 28.85
C VAL A 281 8.04 3.17 28.30
N LYS A 282 8.96 4.13 28.30
CA LYS A 282 8.77 5.42 27.62
C LYS A 282 8.96 5.19 26.11
N HIS A 283 7.96 5.50 25.35
CA HIS A 283 8.07 5.51 23.90
C HIS A 283 8.57 6.89 23.44
N HIS A 284 9.67 6.90 22.71
CA HIS A 284 10.20 8.14 22.15
C HIS A 284 9.40 8.55 20.91
N SER A 285 9.44 9.86 20.61
CA SER A 285 8.89 10.38 19.35
C SER A 285 9.47 9.62 18.15
N LYS A 286 8.62 9.42 17.15
CA LYS A 286 8.98 8.71 15.91
C LYS A 286 9.06 9.73 14.76
N PRO A 287 9.91 9.48 13.77
CA PRO A 287 9.90 10.31 12.56
C PRO A 287 8.50 10.35 11.93
N TYR A 288 8.14 11.51 11.40
CA TYR A 288 6.86 11.72 10.72
C TYR A 288 7.07 12.58 9.48
N ASN A 289 6.93 11.98 8.33
CA ASN A 289 7.06 12.62 7.03
C ASN A 289 5.87 12.24 6.14
N PRO A 290 4.69 12.84 6.40
CA PRO A 290 3.48 12.49 5.66
C PRO A 290 3.54 12.99 4.21
N ILE A 291 2.80 12.29 3.33
CA ILE A 291 2.66 12.70 1.93
C ILE A 291 1.82 13.98 1.77
N GLU A 292 0.87 14.22 2.66
CA GLU A 292 0.05 15.43 2.75
C GLU A 292 0.50 16.24 3.98
N LEU A 293 1.00 17.47 3.76
CA LEU A 293 1.46 18.38 4.81
C LEU A 293 0.37 19.32 5.31
N GLU A 294 -0.71 19.49 4.52
CA GLU A 294 -1.86 20.38 4.75
C GLU A 294 -3.17 19.60 4.94
#